data_bfb8542f2180c29a7939454d340fca20
#
_entry.id   bfb8542f2180c29a7939454d340fca20
#
_cell.length_a   1.000
_cell.length_b   1.000
_cell.length_c   1.000
_cell.angle_alpha   90.00
_cell.angle_beta   90.00
_cell.angle_gamma   90.00
#
_symmetry.space_group_name_H-M   'P 1'
#
loop_
_entity.id
_entity.type
_entity.pdbx_description
1 polymer ?
#
loop_
_entity_poly.entity_id
_entity_poly.type
_entity_poly.pdbx_seq_one_letter_code
_entity_poly.pdbx_strand_id
1 'polypeptide(L)'
;MNNAPIGIYDSGLGGLTVWREVRCLLPEESLLYLGDGKNCPYGSRPREEVRALADAAVARLVEEGCKLVVVACNTATAAAIDFLRANLSLIHI
;
A
#
# COMPACT_ATOMS: atom_id res chain seq x y z
N MET A 1 -13.51 19.01 -5.34
CA MET A 1 -13.40 17.54 -5.40
C MET A 1 -11.94 17.16 -5.49
N ASN A 2 -11.50 16.20 -4.72
CA ASN A 2 -10.10 15.77 -4.72
C ASN A 2 -9.87 14.71 -5.77
N ASN A 3 -9.12 15.05 -6.82
CA ASN A 3 -8.79 14.15 -7.93
C ASN A 3 -7.51 13.34 -7.72
N ALA A 4 -6.91 13.45 -6.56
CA ALA A 4 -5.70 12.69 -6.27
C ALA A 4 -6.01 11.17 -6.28
N PRO A 5 -5.04 10.33 -6.64
CA PRO A 5 -5.28 8.90 -6.73
C PRO A 5 -5.35 8.22 -5.37
N ILE A 6 -5.97 7.04 -5.36
CA ILE A 6 -5.90 6.11 -4.26
C ILE A 6 -4.73 5.18 -4.55
N GLY A 7 -3.78 5.09 -3.64
CA GLY A 7 -2.64 4.19 -3.78
C GLY A 7 -2.95 2.82 -3.21
N ILE A 8 -2.50 1.77 -3.88
CA ILE A 8 -2.65 0.39 -3.40
C ILE A 8 -1.27 -0.24 -3.39
N TYR A 9 -0.83 -0.70 -2.24
CA TYR A 9 0.48 -1.28 -2.03
C TYR A 9 0.39 -2.75 -1.65
N ASP A 10 1.21 -3.57 -2.30
CA ASP A 10 1.39 -4.98 -1.96
C ASP A 10 2.86 -5.36 -2.17
N SER A 11 3.26 -6.48 -1.58
CA SER A 11 4.62 -7.00 -1.74
C SER A 11 4.89 -7.59 -3.12
N GLY A 12 3.86 -7.79 -3.92
CA GLY A 12 3.99 -8.38 -5.26
C GLY A 12 2.77 -8.11 -6.11
N LEU A 13 2.17 -9.16 -6.66
CA LEU A 13 1.02 -9.04 -7.56
C LEU A 13 -0.31 -9.49 -6.93
N GLY A 14 -0.28 -10.05 -5.71
CA GLY A 14 -1.49 -10.51 -5.04
C GLY A 14 -2.50 -9.42 -4.79
N GLY A 15 -2.03 -8.19 -4.61
CA GLY A 15 -2.89 -7.03 -4.39
C GLY A 15 -3.70 -6.58 -5.59
N LEU A 16 -3.46 -7.15 -6.77
CA LEU A 16 -4.24 -6.84 -7.96
C LEU A 16 -5.71 -7.24 -7.80
N THR A 17 -6.00 -8.24 -6.98
CA THR A 17 -7.38 -8.60 -6.64
C THR A 17 -8.06 -7.46 -5.90
N VAL A 18 -7.36 -6.87 -4.94
CA VAL A 18 -7.85 -5.71 -4.18
C VAL A 18 -8.02 -4.52 -5.12
N TRP A 19 -7.05 -4.28 -6.01
CA TRP A 19 -7.12 -3.21 -7.00
C TRP A 19 -8.40 -3.34 -7.85
N ARG A 20 -8.69 -4.54 -8.31
CA ARG A 20 -9.88 -4.79 -9.13
C ARG A 20 -11.17 -4.49 -8.37
N GLU A 21 -11.24 -4.90 -7.09
CA GLU A 21 -12.41 -4.63 -6.26
C GLU A 21 -12.61 -3.14 -6.05
N VAL A 22 -11.54 -2.42 -5.77
CA VAL A 22 -11.60 -0.97 -5.58
C VAL A 22 -12.05 -0.29 -6.88
N ARG A 23 -11.53 -0.74 -8.01
CA ARG A 23 -11.92 -0.21 -9.33
C ARG A 23 -13.41 -0.42 -9.57
N CYS A 24 -13.96 -1.59 -9.20
CA CYS A 24 -15.37 -1.88 -9.37
C CYS A 24 -16.27 -1.03 -8.47
N LEU A 25 -15.84 -0.82 -7.22
CA LEU A 25 -16.62 -0.06 -6.25
C LEU A 25 -16.52 1.44 -6.44
N LEU A 26 -15.38 1.92 -6.92
CA LEU A 26 -15.09 3.34 -7.07
C LEU A 26 -14.57 3.61 -8.48
N PRO A 27 -15.41 3.44 -9.51
CA PRO A 27 -14.94 3.50 -10.90
C PRO A 27 -14.46 4.87 -11.35
N GLU A 28 -14.81 5.92 -10.65
CA GLU A 28 -14.38 7.28 -11.00
C GLU A 28 -13.10 7.71 -10.30
N GLU A 29 -12.60 6.92 -9.35
CA GLU A 29 -11.35 7.23 -8.69
C GLU A 29 -10.15 6.79 -9.52
N SER A 30 -9.11 7.60 -9.52
CA SER A 30 -7.82 7.21 -10.10
C SER A 30 -7.11 6.28 -9.11
N LEU A 31 -6.51 5.23 -9.62
CA LEU A 31 -5.82 4.23 -8.81
C LEU A 31 -4.35 4.16 -9.21
N LEU A 32 -3.48 4.04 -8.23
CA LEU A 32 -2.05 3.84 -8.44
C LEU A 32 -1.61 2.61 -7.65
N TYR A 33 -1.10 1.61 -8.37
CA TYR A 33 -0.68 0.35 -7.76
C TYR A 33 0.84 0.30 -7.64
N LEU A 34 1.34 -0.06 -6.45
CA LEU A 34 2.76 -0.30 -6.23
C LEU A 34 2.94 -1.72 -5.71
N GLY A 35 3.51 -2.58 -6.54
CA GLY A 35 3.84 -3.94 -6.15
C GLY A 35 5.35 -4.09 -6.02
N ASP A 36 5.82 -4.47 -4.83
CA ASP A 36 7.24 -4.62 -4.55
C ASP A 36 7.73 -6.03 -4.89
N GLY A 37 7.63 -6.40 -6.17
CA GLY A 37 8.04 -7.72 -6.64
C GLY A 37 9.51 -8.01 -6.43
N LYS A 38 10.35 -6.98 -6.45
CA LYS A 38 11.79 -7.13 -6.27
C LYS A 38 12.14 -7.73 -4.91
N ASN A 39 11.41 -7.35 -3.87
CA ASN A 39 11.68 -7.80 -2.50
C ASN A 39 10.73 -8.90 -2.03
N CYS A 40 9.86 -9.38 -2.90
CA CYS A 40 8.92 -10.45 -2.62
C CYS A 40 9.65 -11.81 -2.56
N PRO A 41 9.26 -12.73 -1.66
CA PRO A 41 8.20 -12.62 -0.67
C PRO A 41 8.66 -11.96 0.63
N TYR A 42 7.74 -11.27 1.29
CA TYR A 42 8.04 -10.62 2.57
C TYR A 42 7.99 -11.60 3.76
N GLY A 43 7.26 -12.69 3.61
CA GLY A 43 7.00 -13.60 4.74
C GLY A 43 8.25 -14.22 5.37
N SER A 44 9.35 -14.33 4.60
CA SER A 44 10.61 -14.87 5.09
C SER A 44 11.55 -13.80 5.65
N ARG A 45 11.16 -12.54 5.62
CA ARG A 45 12.01 -11.44 6.06
C ARG A 45 11.75 -11.08 7.52
N PRO A 46 12.76 -10.57 8.25
CA PRO A 46 12.55 -10.05 9.60
C PRO A 46 11.51 -8.92 9.60
N ARG A 47 10.76 -8.83 10.69
CA ARG A 47 9.70 -7.83 10.83
C ARG A 47 10.18 -6.40 10.59
N GLU A 48 11.37 -6.07 11.11
CA GLU A 48 11.95 -4.73 10.95
C GLU A 48 12.26 -4.42 9.49
N GLU A 49 12.70 -5.41 8.74
CA GLU A 49 12.98 -5.25 7.32
C GLU A 49 11.68 -5.03 6.54
N VAL A 50 10.64 -5.80 6.86
CA VAL A 50 9.33 -5.63 6.23
C VAL A 50 8.77 -4.24 6.52
N ARG A 51 8.94 -3.77 7.77
CA ARG A 51 8.51 -2.41 8.13
C ARG A 51 9.22 -1.36 7.30
N ALA A 52 10.53 -1.49 7.12
CA ALA A 52 11.31 -0.53 6.34
C ALA A 52 10.86 -0.54 4.86
N LEU A 53 10.61 -1.72 4.30
CA LEU A 53 10.14 -1.84 2.92
C LEU A 53 8.74 -1.22 2.76
N ALA A 54 7.85 -1.48 3.71
CA ALA A 54 6.50 -0.91 3.68
C ALA A 54 6.52 0.61 3.82
N ASP A 55 7.36 1.12 4.72
CA ASP A 55 7.49 2.56 4.92
C ASP A 55 7.97 3.25 3.65
N ALA A 56 8.98 2.68 2.97
CA ALA A 56 9.49 3.22 1.72
C ALA A 56 8.43 3.21 0.62
N ALA A 57 7.66 2.11 0.52
CA ALA A 57 6.63 1.98 -0.50
C ALA A 57 5.49 2.99 -0.28
N VAL A 58 5.03 3.12 0.96
CA VAL A 58 3.97 4.07 1.29
C VAL A 58 4.44 5.51 1.09
N ALA A 59 5.69 5.81 1.48
CA ALA A 59 6.25 7.14 1.25
C ALA A 59 6.28 7.47 -0.24
N ARG A 60 6.58 6.50 -1.10
CA ARG A 60 6.56 6.68 -2.54
C ARG A 60 5.16 7.03 -3.04
N LEU A 61 4.13 6.33 -2.55
CA LEU A 61 2.76 6.62 -2.93
C LEU A 61 2.31 8.00 -2.45
N VAL A 62 2.73 8.40 -1.25
CA VAL A 62 2.45 9.75 -0.74
C VAL A 62 3.12 10.81 -1.61
N GLU A 63 4.37 10.59 -2.02
CA GLU A 63 5.08 11.49 -2.93
C GLU A 63 4.39 11.61 -4.28
N GLU A 64 3.76 10.54 -4.74
CA GLU A 64 2.98 10.56 -5.98
C GLU A 64 1.64 11.28 -5.84
N GLY A 65 1.34 11.77 -4.65
CA GLY A 65 0.14 12.56 -4.40
C GLY A 65 -1.10 11.78 -4.02
N CYS A 66 -0.94 10.52 -3.61
CA CYS A 66 -2.09 9.70 -3.22
C CYS A 66 -2.81 10.32 -2.01
N LYS A 67 -4.12 10.42 -2.10
CA LYS A 67 -4.98 10.93 -1.01
C LYS A 67 -5.30 9.86 0.02
N LEU A 68 -5.12 8.59 -0.34
CA LEU A 68 -5.43 7.43 0.47
C LEU A 68 -4.51 6.30 0.04
N VAL A 69 -4.02 5.53 0.99
CA VAL A 69 -3.21 4.34 0.67
C VAL A 69 -3.86 3.11 1.30
N VAL A 70 -4.08 2.10 0.48
CA VAL A 70 -4.58 0.80 0.91
C VAL A 70 -3.39 -0.17 0.95
N VAL A 71 -3.12 -0.73 2.12
CA VAL A 71 -2.07 -1.73 2.28
C VAL A 71 -2.71 -3.10 2.09
N ALA A 72 -2.49 -3.71 0.93
CA ALA A 72 -3.11 -4.97 0.56
C ALA A 72 -2.32 -6.21 0.99
N CYS A 73 -1.11 -6.01 1.48
CA CYS A 73 -0.22 -7.10 1.90
C CYS A 73 -0.43 -7.42 3.38
N ASN A 74 -0.82 -8.66 3.69
CA ASN A 74 -1.04 -9.08 5.09
C ASN A 74 0.25 -9.02 5.92
N THR A 75 1.36 -9.42 5.35
CA THR A 75 2.66 -9.40 6.03
C THR A 75 3.06 -7.97 6.38
N ALA A 76 2.94 -7.05 5.43
CA ALA A 76 3.26 -5.65 5.65
C ALA A 76 2.31 -5.03 6.69
N THR A 77 1.04 -5.38 6.63
CA THR A 77 0.05 -4.90 7.59
C THR A 77 0.44 -5.31 9.02
N ALA A 78 0.72 -6.59 9.22
CA ALA A 78 1.08 -7.10 10.54
C ALA A 78 2.36 -6.45 11.08
N ALA A 79 3.33 -6.18 10.21
CA ALA A 79 4.63 -5.66 10.62
C ALA A 79 4.66 -4.14 10.81
N ALA A 80 3.85 -3.39 10.08
CA ALA A 80 4.07 -1.95 9.94
C ALA A 80 2.84 -1.06 10.11
N ILE A 81 1.63 -1.60 10.17
CA ILE A 81 0.43 -0.76 10.08
C ILE A 81 0.32 0.27 11.21
N ASP A 82 0.64 -0.11 12.43
CA ASP A 82 0.56 0.83 13.55
C ASP A 82 1.55 1.97 13.39
N PHE A 83 2.77 1.65 12.97
CA PHE A 83 3.81 2.63 12.69
C PHE A 83 3.38 3.59 11.58
N LEU A 84 2.85 3.03 10.49
CA LEU A 84 2.42 3.83 9.35
C LEU A 84 1.26 4.75 9.70
N ARG A 85 0.28 4.27 10.45
CA ARG A 85 -0.84 5.10 10.89
C ARG A 85 -0.43 6.20 11.85
N ALA A 86 0.57 5.94 12.69
CA ALA A 86 1.08 6.94 13.62
C ALA A 86 1.77 8.09 12.89
N ASN A 87 2.38 7.83 11.74
CA ASN A 87 3.16 8.81 11.00
C ASN A 87 2.44 9.39 9.78
N LEU A 88 1.42 8.69 9.28
CA LEU A 88 0.69 9.08 8.06
C LEU A 88 -0.81 8.90 8.30
N SER A 89 -1.55 9.99 8.23
CA SER A 89 -2.98 9.99 8.56
C SER A 89 -3.90 9.38 7.51
N LEU A 90 -3.37 8.99 6.35
CA LEU A 90 -4.17 8.59 5.19
C LEU A 90 -4.02 7.10 4.83
N ILE A 91 -3.75 6.23 5.80
CA ILE A 91 -3.54 4.81 5.53
C ILE A 91 -4.70 3.97 6.02
N HIS A 92 -5.20 3.12 5.14
CA HIS A 92 -6.26 2.16 5.42
C HIS A 92 -5.91 0.79 4.84
N ILE A 93 -6.55 -0.20 5.39
CA ILE A 93 -6.36 -1.60 4.98
C ILE A 93 -7.64 -2.10 4.34
#